data_c4d0606526630af5f06f272ef78737f0
#
_entry.id   c4d0606526630af5f06f272ef78737f0
#
_cell.length_a   1.000
_cell.length_b   1.000
_cell.length_c   1.000
_cell.angle_alpha   90.00
_cell.angle_beta   90.00
_cell.angle_gamma   90.00
#
_symmetry.space_group_name_H-M   'P 1'
#
loop_
_entity.id
_entity.type
_entity.pdbx_description
1 polymer ?
#
loop_
_entity_poly.entity_id
_entity_poly.type
_entity_poly.pdbx_seq_one_letter_code
_entity_poly.pdbx_strand_id
1 'polypeptide(L)'
;MKERLKNFHHSAVFICLILAIVLDVVLEALGRHSLFKAVEYVWDQPLIFLYNCSIIFFTLTLSLLMRKRIFGYCVISFAWLILGITNCIVLGFRITPFSAIDMLMARNTITIIDKYFDVWQIVLIAALLFVALAGVIILFIKSPTVTGNIYRTRTTVFIVATFFCVMLFTKIALNAQTISDNFANLATAYNNYGFVYCFSNSVVDVGIGQPSDYSEDKMLEIKDDLDS
;
A
#
# COMPACT_ATOMS: atom_id res chain seq x y z
N MET A 1 -30.97 -21.72 6.17
CA MET A 1 -30.58 -20.56 5.33
C MET A 1 -29.67 -19.57 6.08
N LYS A 2 -29.98 -19.18 7.34
CA LYS A 2 -29.12 -18.29 8.17
C LYS A 2 -27.72 -18.85 8.43
N GLU A 3 -27.55 -20.14 8.66
CA GLU A 3 -26.22 -20.75 8.90
C GLU A 3 -25.34 -20.77 7.63
N ARG A 4 -25.89 -21.07 6.46
CA ARG A 4 -25.12 -20.99 5.20
C ARG A 4 -24.62 -19.58 4.91
N LEU A 5 -25.39 -18.53 5.25
CA LEU A 5 -24.99 -17.13 5.09
C LEU A 5 -23.92 -16.70 6.10
N LYS A 6 -24.00 -17.24 7.34
CA LYS A 6 -22.99 -17.01 8.38
C LYS A 6 -21.64 -17.63 7.97
N ASN A 7 -21.66 -18.87 7.51
CA ASN A 7 -20.47 -19.58 7.02
C ASN A 7 -19.85 -18.89 5.79
N PHE A 8 -20.65 -18.34 4.89
CA PHE A 8 -20.17 -17.61 3.72
C PHE A 8 -19.45 -16.29 4.06
N HIS A 9 -19.90 -15.60 5.10
CA HIS A 9 -19.25 -14.37 5.57
C HIS A 9 -17.93 -14.69 6.27
N HIS A 10 -17.89 -15.71 7.11
CA HIS A 10 -16.65 -16.18 7.74
C HIS A 10 -15.62 -16.66 6.70
N SER A 11 -16.05 -17.40 5.69
CA SER A 11 -15.16 -17.82 4.59
C SER A 11 -14.58 -16.63 3.82
N ALA A 12 -15.36 -15.56 3.60
CA ALA A 12 -14.89 -14.37 2.90
C ALA A 12 -13.83 -13.59 3.70
N VAL A 13 -14.02 -13.45 5.02
CA VAL A 13 -13.04 -12.82 5.91
C VAL A 13 -11.76 -13.66 6.00
N PHE A 14 -11.90 -14.99 6.06
CA PHE A 14 -10.75 -15.89 6.08
C PHE A 14 -9.94 -15.83 4.79
N ILE A 15 -10.59 -15.70 3.62
CA ILE A 15 -9.91 -15.45 2.34
C ILE A 15 -9.13 -14.14 2.38
N CYS A 16 -9.71 -13.05 2.91
CA CYS A 16 -9.00 -11.78 3.07
C CYS A 16 -7.74 -11.95 3.94
N LEU A 17 -7.83 -12.71 5.02
CA LEU A 17 -6.71 -12.92 5.93
C LEU A 17 -5.56 -13.71 5.24
N ILE A 18 -5.88 -14.82 4.59
CA ILE A 18 -4.87 -15.62 3.88
C ILE A 18 -4.23 -14.78 2.77
N LEU A 19 -5.07 -14.05 2.01
CA LEU A 19 -4.59 -13.23 0.90
C LEU A 19 -3.70 -12.09 1.40
N ALA A 20 -4.02 -11.47 2.55
CA ALA A 20 -3.19 -10.44 3.16
C ALA A 20 -1.81 -10.98 3.54
N ILE A 21 -1.74 -12.15 4.18
CA ILE A 21 -0.47 -12.79 4.55
C ILE A 21 0.37 -13.12 3.31
N VAL A 22 -0.26 -13.74 2.30
CA VAL A 22 0.45 -14.10 1.07
C VAL A 22 0.97 -12.87 0.33
N LEU A 23 0.14 -11.82 0.23
CA LEU A 23 0.54 -10.57 -0.42
C LEU A 23 1.70 -9.91 0.32
N ASP A 24 1.66 -9.84 1.65
CA ASP A 24 2.71 -9.19 2.43
C ASP A 24 4.06 -9.92 2.26
N VAL A 25 4.06 -11.26 2.33
CA VAL A 25 5.26 -12.07 2.05
C VAL A 25 5.80 -11.80 0.64
N VAL A 26 4.92 -11.71 -0.37
CA VAL A 26 5.32 -11.43 -1.75
C VAL A 26 5.90 -10.02 -1.89
N LEU A 27 5.28 -9.02 -1.26
CA LEU A 27 5.75 -7.63 -1.28
C LEU A 27 7.11 -7.48 -0.62
N GLU A 28 7.32 -8.15 0.53
CA GLU A 28 8.62 -8.18 1.21
C GLU A 28 9.69 -8.92 0.39
N ALA A 29 9.31 -10.01 -0.28
CA ALA A 29 10.22 -10.74 -1.17
C ALA A 29 10.65 -9.88 -2.37
N LEU A 30 9.74 -9.10 -2.95
CA LEU A 30 10.02 -8.15 -4.03
C LEU A 30 10.94 -7.02 -3.54
N GLY A 31 10.62 -6.40 -2.40
CA GLY A 31 11.41 -5.30 -1.84
C GLY A 31 12.82 -5.71 -1.42
N ARG A 32 13.01 -6.96 -0.96
CA ARG A 32 14.30 -7.50 -0.54
C ARG A 32 15.05 -8.26 -1.64
N HIS A 33 14.46 -8.37 -2.84
CA HIS A 33 14.95 -9.17 -3.97
C HIS A 33 15.28 -10.64 -3.59
N SER A 34 14.63 -11.18 -2.54
CA SER A 34 14.88 -12.52 -2.04
C SER A 34 13.73 -13.04 -1.16
N LEU A 35 13.23 -14.23 -1.50
CA LEU A 35 12.26 -14.95 -0.67
C LEU A 35 12.84 -15.34 0.70
N PHE A 36 14.11 -15.74 0.75
CA PHE A 36 14.76 -16.12 2.02
C PHE A 36 14.83 -14.94 2.99
N LYS A 37 15.23 -13.75 2.51
CA LYS A 37 15.26 -12.54 3.34
C LYS A 37 13.87 -12.09 3.78
N ALA A 38 12.83 -12.34 2.98
CA ALA A 38 11.47 -12.06 3.39
C ALA A 38 11.02 -12.99 4.53
N VAL A 39 11.34 -14.28 4.45
CA VAL A 39 11.06 -15.24 5.52
C VAL A 39 11.85 -14.92 6.78
N GLU A 40 13.13 -14.58 6.66
CA GLU A 40 13.99 -14.12 7.77
C GLU A 40 13.33 -12.90 8.48
N TYR A 41 12.91 -11.90 7.70
CA TYR A 41 12.17 -10.73 8.25
C TYR A 41 10.90 -11.11 9.01
N VAL A 42 10.11 -12.06 8.53
CA VAL A 42 8.91 -12.54 9.23
C VAL A 42 9.26 -13.13 10.62
N TRP A 43 10.41 -13.81 10.72
CA TRP A 43 10.87 -14.38 11.99
C TRP A 43 11.50 -13.34 12.91
N ASP A 44 12.26 -12.41 12.36
CA ASP A 44 12.95 -11.38 13.15
C ASP A 44 12.02 -10.27 13.63
N GLN A 45 11.01 -9.93 12.82
CA GLN A 45 10.08 -8.82 13.08
C GLN A 45 8.59 -9.25 12.99
N PRO A 46 8.14 -10.27 13.75
CA PRO A 46 6.80 -10.85 13.57
C PRO A 46 5.67 -9.86 13.87
N LEU A 47 5.86 -8.93 14.82
CA LEU A 47 4.84 -7.93 15.17
C LEU A 47 4.66 -6.90 14.04
N ILE A 48 5.77 -6.48 13.43
CA ILE A 48 5.73 -5.51 12.33
C ILE A 48 5.14 -6.18 11.08
N PHE A 49 5.51 -7.42 10.80
CA PHE A 49 4.90 -8.21 9.73
C PHE A 49 3.37 -8.34 9.91
N LEU A 50 2.90 -8.72 11.10
CA LEU A 50 1.47 -8.81 11.40
C LEU A 50 0.76 -7.44 11.25
N TYR A 51 1.45 -6.37 11.58
CA TYR A 51 0.93 -5.03 11.40
C TYR A 51 0.79 -4.68 9.89
N ASN A 52 1.79 -4.99 9.06
CA ASN A 52 1.72 -4.84 7.61
C ASN A 52 0.57 -5.68 7.01
N CYS A 53 0.46 -6.95 7.43
CA CYS A 53 -0.69 -7.80 7.08
C CYS A 53 -2.03 -7.15 7.45
N SER A 54 -2.13 -6.45 8.59
CA SER A 54 -3.36 -5.80 9.03
C SER A 54 -3.78 -4.64 8.13
N ILE A 55 -2.83 -3.90 7.58
CA ILE A 55 -3.07 -2.82 6.60
C ILE A 55 -3.61 -3.40 5.29
N ILE A 56 -2.96 -4.43 4.75
CA ILE A 56 -3.44 -5.12 3.54
C ILE A 56 -4.82 -5.75 3.79
N PHE A 57 -5.00 -6.41 4.93
CA PHE A 57 -6.28 -6.99 5.33
C PHE A 57 -7.39 -5.95 5.35
N PHE A 58 -7.16 -4.78 5.95
CA PHE A 58 -8.11 -3.68 5.95
C PHE A 58 -8.51 -3.30 4.51
N THR A 59 -7.54 -3.09 3.61
CA THR A 59 -7.85 -2.74 2.21
C THR A 59 -8.67 -3.83 1.51
N LEU A 60 -8.34 -5.12 1.73
CA LEU A 60 -9.09 -6.25 1.17
C LEU A 60 -10.52 -6.35 1.72
N THR A 61 -10.76 -5.95 2.97
CA THR A 61 -12.12 -5.96 3.55
C THR A 61 -13.07 -5.00 2.84
N LEU A 62 -12.56 -3.95 2.15
CA LEU A 62 -13.37 -3.05 1.34
C LEU A 62 -14.11 -3.79 0.22
N SER A 63 -13.52 -4.87 -0.32
CA SER A 63 -14.16 -5.71 -1.33
C SER A 63 -15.41 -6.43 -0.83
N LEU A 64 -15.59 -6.57 0.50
CA LEU A 64 -16.78 -7.19 1.10
C LEU A 64 -18.05 -6.36 0.87
N LEU A 65 -17.93 -5.05 0.60
CA LEU A 65 -19.06 -4.18 0.23
C LEU A 65 -19.53 -4.42 -1.21
N MET A 66 -18.67 -5.01 -2.04
CA MET A 66 -18.96 -5.27 -3.44
C MET A 66 -19.77 -6.56 -3.61
N ARG A 67 -20.72 -6.57 -4.56
CA ARG A 67 -21.41 -7.80 -4.95
C ARG A 67 -20.47 -8.79 -5.67
N LYS A 68 -19.46 -8.28 -6.37
CA LYS A 68 -18.43 -9.06 -7.07
C LYS A 68 -17.15 -9.09 -6.22
N ARG A 69 -17.18 -9.81 -5.10
CA ARG A 69 -16.07 -9.85 -4.13
C ARG A 69 -14.76 -10.33 -4.72
N ILE A 70 -14.81 -11.37 -5.57
CA ILE A 70 -13.60 -11.91 -6.23
C ILE A 70 -12.95 -10.84 -7.09
N PHE A 71 -13.73 -10.07 -7.84
CA PHE A 71 -13.20 -8.91 -8.57
C PHE A 71 -12.52 -7.92 -7.65
N GLY A 72 -13.17 -7.56 -6.52
CA GLY A 72 -12.58 -6.65 -5.54
C GLY A 72 -11.25 -7.16 -4.96
N TYR A 73 -11.17 -8.44 -4.61
CA TYR A 73 -9.91 -9.06 -4.14
C TYR A 73 -8.83 -8.99 -5.21
N CYS A 74 -9.15 -9.33 -6.45
CA CYS A 74 -8.18 -9.29 -7.56
C CYS A 74 -7.68 -7.87 -7.80
N VAL A 75 -8.56 -6.86 -7.83
CA VAL A 75 -8.17 -5.47 -8.08
C VAL A 75 -7.26 -4.93 -6.97
N ILE A 76 -7.65 -5.15 -5.70
CA ILE A 76 -6.85 -4.68 -4.56
C ILE A 76 -5.50 -5.40 -4.49
N SER A 77 -5.49 -6.73 -4.69
CA SER A 77 -4.25 -7.49 -4.73
C SER A 77 -3.34 -7.04 -5.86
N PHE A 78 -3.91 -6.79 -7.04
CA PHE A 78 -3.17 -6.30 -8.21
C PHE A 78 -2.61 -4.90 -7.98
N ALA A 79 -3.36 -4.01 -7.31
CA ALA A 79 -2.86 -2.69 -6.93
C ALA A 79 -1.64 -2.80 -6.00
N TRP A 80 -1.68 -3.62 -4.96
CA TRP A 80 -0.54 -3.86 -4.08
C TRP A 80 0.65 -4.47 -4.82
N LEU A 81 0.41 -5.43 -5.73
CA LEU A 81 1.47 -6.04 -6.54
C LEU A 81 2.13 -5.04 -7.48
N ILE A 82 1.36 -4.15 -8.12
CA ILE A 82 1.93 -3.08 -8.95
C ILE A 82 2.85 -2.20 -8.12
N LEU A 83 2.42 -1.77 -6.93
CA LEU A 83 3.23 -0.95 -6.03
C LEU A 83 4.52 -1.68 -5.62
N GLY A 84 4.42 -2.96 -5.24
CA GLY A 84 5.57 -3.79 -4.87
C GLY A 84 6.54 -4.03 -6.03
N ILE A 85 6.03 -4.31 -7.23
CA ILE A 85 6.87 -4.48 -8.44
C ILE A 85 7.55 -3.14 -8.78
N THR A 86 6.82 -2.03 -8.70
CA THR A 86 7.41 -0.70 -8.91
C THR A 86 8.53 -0.43 -7.91
N ASN A 87 8.32 -0.74 -6.62
CA ASN A 87 9.36 -0.62 -5.60
C ASN A 87 10.57 -1.51 -5.91
N CYS A 88 10.35 -2.76 -6.32
CA CYS A 88 11.41 -3.69 -6.71
C CYS A 88 12.24 -3.14 -7.87
N ILE A 89 11.59 -2.60 -8.91
CA ILE A 89 12.27 -1.99 -10.06
C ILE A 89 13.05 -0.76 -9.61
N VAL A 90 12.44 0.14 -8.84
CA VAL A 90 13.08 1.36 -8.34
C VAL A 90 14.33 1.07 -7.53
N LEU A 91 14.28 0.06 -6.65
CA LEU A 91 15.43 -0.40 -5.86
C LEU A 91 16.56 -1.01 -6.72
N GLY A 92 16.26 -1.44 -7.94
CA GLY A 92 17.29 -1.85 -8.92
C GLY A 92 18.08 -0.67 -9.50
N PHE A 93 17.55 0.54 -9.47
CA PHE A 93 18.17 1.75 -10.03
C PHE A 93 18.70 2.72 -8.98
N ARG A 94 18.11 2.73 -7.78
CA ARG A 94 18.48 3.65 -6.69
C ARG A 94 18.36 2.96 -5.32
N ILE A 95 19.05 3.48 -4.31
CA ILE A 95 19.01 2.96 -2.94
C ILE A 95 17.70 3.30 -2.22
N THR A 96 17.07 4.43 -2.58
CA THR A 96 15.84 4.87 -1.91
C THR A 96 14.61 4.14 -2.46
N PRO A 97 13.77 3.55 -1.59
CA PRO A 97 12.55 2.86 -1.99
C PRO A 97 11.52 3.77 -2.64
N PHE A 98 10.52 3.16 -3.29
CA PHE A 98 9.40 3.85 -3.90
C PHE A 98 8.42 4.36 -2.83
N SER A 99 8.04 5.63 -2.93
CA SER A 99 7.16 6.32 -1.99
C SER A 99 6.03 7.06 -2.70
N ALA A 100 5.05 7.56 -1.94
CA ALA A 100 3.94 8.33 -2.51
C ALA A 100 4.40 9.64 -3.17
N ILE A 101 5.49 10.24 -2.73
CA ILE A 101 6.09 11.44 -3.33
C ILE A 101 6.53 11.13 -4.77
N ASP A 102 7.08 9.94 -5.02
CA ASP A 102 7.46 9.52 -6.38
C ASP A 102 6.25 9.46 -7.31
N MET A 103 5.07 9.05 -6.81
CA MET A 103 3.82 9.05 -7.58
C MET A 103 3.40 10.47 -7.97
N LEU A 104 3.54 11.44 -7.07
CA LEU A 104 3.24 12.85 -7.35
C LEU A 104 4.21 13.43 -8.39
N MET A 105 5.50 13.07 -8.26
CA MET A 105 6.54 13.51 -9.21
C MET A 105 6.42 12.81 -10.56
N ALA A 106 5.77 11.65 -10.65
CA ALA A 106 5.55 10.91 -11.90
C ALA A 106 4.84 11.75 -12.98
N ARG A 107 3.96 12.67 -12.58
CA ARG A 107 3.30 13.62 -13.49
C ARG A 107 4.32 14.46 -14.26
N ASN A 108 5.39 14.89 -13.62
CA ASN A 108 6.46 15.67 -14.24
C ASN A 108 7.33 14.78 -15.13
N THR A 109 7.47 13.50 -14.80
CA THR A 109 8.24 12.52 -15.56
C THR A 109 7.56 12.18 -16.90
N ILE A 110 6.22 12.19 -16.96
CA ILE A 110 5.47 11.94 -18.21
C ILE A 110 5.82 12.97 -19.28
N THR A 111 6.12 14.21 -18.90
CA THR A 111 6.47 15.28 -19.85
C THR A 111 7.85 15.14 -20.49
N ILE A 112 8.68 14.22 -19.96
CA ILE A 112 10.05 13.97 -20.44
C ILE A 112 10.27 12.51 -20.82
N ILE A 113 9.20 11.72 -20.90
CA ILE A 113 9.25 10.26 -21.15
C ILE A 113 9.90 9.96 -22.51
N ASP A 114 9.70 10.83 -23.50
CA ASP A 114 10.28 10.77 -24.83
C ASP A 114 11.81 10.91 -24.85
N LYS A 115 12.40 11.46 -23.77
CA LYS A 115 13.86 11.56 -23.62
C LYS A 115 14.50 10.29 -23.05
N TYR A 116 13.70 9.42 -22.42
CA TYR A 116 14.18 8.20 -21.73
C TYR A 116 13.78 6.91 -22.43
N PHE A 117 12.73 6.95 -23.25
CA PHE A 117 12.19 5.77 -23.91
C PHE A 117 12.05 6.01 -25.42
N ASP A 118 12.47 5.03 -26.20
CA ASP A 118 12.22 5.01 -27.62
C ASP A 118 10.72 4.83 -27.91
N VAL A 119 10.28 5.31 -29.08
CA VAL A 119 8.87 5.24 -29.50
C VAL A 119 8.30 3.83 -29.42
N TRP A 120 9.09 2.80 -29.79
CA TRP A 120 8.66 1.41 -29.73
C TRP A 120 8.43 0.91 -28.30
N GLN A 121 9.24 1.40 -27.32
CA GLN A 121 9.08 1.07 -25.89
C GLN A 121 7.81 1.70 -25.34
N ILE A 122 7.52 2.95 -25.74
CA ILE A 122 6.29 3.65 -25.35
C ILE A 122 5.07 2.89 -25.91
N VAL A 123 5.11 2.45 -27.16
CA VAL A 123 4.05 1.64 -27.79
C VAL A 123 3.88 0.29 -27.04
N LEU A 124 4.97 -0.36 -26.67
CA LEU A 124 4.93 -1.60 -25.91
C LEU A 124 4.27 -1.41 -24.54
N ILE A 125 4.65 -0.35 -23.81
CA ILE A 125 4.04 -0.01 -22.51
C ILE A 125 2.56 0.27 -22.68
N ALA A 126 2.17 1.06 -23.68
CA ALA A 126 0.76 1.35 -23.96
C ALA A 126 -0.04 0.08 -24.29
N ALA A 127 0.53 -0.84 -25.08
CA ALA A 127 -0.08 -2.12 -25.39
C ALA A 127 -0.27 -3.00 -24.15
N LEU A 128 0.74 -3.08 -23.28
CA LEU A 128 0.65 -3.80 -22.00
C LEU A 128 -0.42 -3.22 -21.07
N LEU A 129 -0.52 -1.89 -20.98
CA LEU A 129 -1.56 -1.22 -20.21
C LEU A 129 -2.96 -1.52 -20.78
N PHE A 130 -3.11 -1.54 -22.10
CA PHE A 130 -4.37 -1.88 -22.75
C PHE A 130 -4.77 -3.32 -22.47
N VAL A 131 -3.83 -4.28 -22.55
CA VAL A 131 -4.07 -5.69 -22.21
C VAL A 131 -4.46 -5.84 -20.73
N ALA A 132 -3.78 -5.14 -19.83
CA ALA A 132 -4.10 -5.14 -18.39
C ALA A 132 -5.52 -4.61 -18.16
N LEU A 133 -5.90 -3.51 -18.80
CA LEU A 133 -7.25 -2.93 -18.70
C LEU A 133 -8.31 -3.90 -19.24
N ALA A 134 -8.06 -4.51 -20.39
CA ALA A 134 -8.94 -5.53 -20.95
C ALA A 134 -9.09 -6.73 -19.99
N GLY A 135 -7.99 -7.16 -19.36
CA GLY A 135 -7.99 -8.20 -18.33
C GLY A 135 -8.88 -7.85 -17.13
N VAL A 136 -8.79 -6.61 -16.63
CA VAL A 136 -9.63 -6.10 -15.53
C VAL A 136 -11.12 -6.11 -15.94
N ILE A 137 -11.45 -5.68 -17.17
CA ILE A 137 -12.83 -5.69 -17.69
C ILE A 137 -13.37 -7.13 -17.80
N ILE A 138 -12.58 -8.06 -18.34
CA ILE A 138 -12.94 -9.47 -18.45
C ILE A 138 -13.16 -10.09 -17.06
N LEU A 139 -12.29 -9.80 -16.11
CA LEU A 139 -12.43 -10.20 -14.70
C LEU A 139 -13.73 -9.66 -14.10
N PHE A 140 -14.07 -8.41 -14.36
CA PHE A 140 -15.32 -7.82 -13.89
C PHE A 140 -16.54 -8.53 -14.48
N ILE A 141 -16.53 -8.83 -15.78
CA ILE A 141 -17.66 -9.50 -16.45
C ILE A 141 -17.81 -10.94 -15.93
N LYS A 142 -16.69 -11.70 -15.86
CA LYS A 142 -16.71 -13.13 -15.48
C LYS A 142 -16.81 -13.37 -13.98
N SER A 143 -16.56 -12.35 -13.13
CA SER A 143 -16.62 -12.53 -11.69
C SER A 143 -18.03 -12.87 -11.21
N PRO A 144 -18.18 -13.95 -10.42
CA PRO A 144 -19.47 -14.36 -9.88
C PRO A 144 -20.03 -13.29 -8.94
N THR A 145 -21.33 -13.03 -9.06
CA THR A 145 -22.06 -12.14 -8.17
C THR A 145 -22.57 -12.92 -6.96
N VAL A 146 -22.38 -12.38 -5.78
CA VAL A 146 -22.98 -12.94 -4.56
C VAL A 146 -24.49 -12.75 -4.63
N THR A 147 -25.21 -13.86 -4.76
CA THR A 147 -26.67 -13.91 -4.70
C THR A 147 -27.10 -13.98 -3.23
N GLY A 148 -27.66 -12.91 -2.69
CA GLY A 148 -28.15 -12.86 -1.32
C GLY A 148 -28.16 -11.43 -0.76
N ASN A 149 -28.80 -11.28 0.41
CA ASN A 149 -28.78 -10.00 1.11
C ASN A 149 -27.35 -9.74 1.65
N ILE A 150 -26.67 -8.76 1.06
CA ILE A 150 -25.45 -8.24 1.66
C ILE A 150 -25.91 -7.43 2.86
N TYR A 151 -25.61 -7.90 4.07
CA TYR A 151 -25.85 -7.13 5.30
C TYR A 151 -24.88 -5.94 5.32
N ARG A 152 -25.17 -4.92 4.50
CA ARG A 152 -24.32 -3.75 4.32
C ARG A 152 -23.92 -3.12 5.65
N THR A 153 -24.88 -2.92 6.54
CA THR A 153 -24.64 -2.33 7.86
C THR A 153 -23.60 -3.14 8.67
N ARG A 154 -23.76 -4.47 8.74
CA ARG A 154 -22.81 -5.33 9.47
C ARG A 154 -21.42 -5.33 8.83
N THR A 155 -21.35 -5.36 7.51
CA THR A 155 -20.09 -5.30 6.76
C THR A 155 -19.42 -3.94 6.94
N THR A 156 -20.18 -2.85 6.87
CA THR A 156 -19.65 -1.49 7.11
C THR A 156 -19.13 -1.35 8.54
N VAL A 157 -19.88 -1.81 9.55
CA VAL A 157 -19.42 -1.80 10.96
C VAL A 157 -18.13 -2.60 11.11
N PHE A 158 -18.03 -3.78 10.47
CA PHE A 158 -16.82 -4.59 10.50
C PHE A 158 -15.62 -3.86 9.89
N ILE A 159 -15.78 -3.21 8.73
CA ILE A 159 -14.71 -2.45 8.06
C ILE A 159 -14.29 -1.26 8.93
N VAL A 160 -15.24 -0.52 9.48
CA VAL A 160 -14.95 0.61 10.38
C VAL A 160 -14.23 0.14 11.64
N ALA A 161 -14.65 -0.98 12.24
CA ALA A 161 -13.96 -1.57 13.37
C ALA A 161 -12.54 -1.99 13.02
N THR A 162 -12.33 -2.62 11.84
CA THR A 162 -10.99 -2.99 11.35
C THR A 162 -10.11 -1.76 11.16
N PHE A 163 -10.65 -0.67 10.59
CA PHE A 163 -9.94 0.60 10.44
C PHE A 163 -9.48 1.15 11.80
N PHE A 164 -10.40 1.22 12.78
CA PHE A 164 -10.04 1.69 14.12
C PHE A 164 -9.03 0.77 14.81
N CYS A 165 -9.10 -0.54 14.61
CA CYS A 165 -8.08 -1.48 15.10
C CYS A 165 -6.71 -1.17 14.51
N VAL A 166 -6.60 -0.98 13.19
CA VAL A 166 -5.33 -0.61 12.53
C VAL A 166 -4.81 0.71 13.09
N MET A 167 -5.65 1.73 13.23
CA MET A 167 -5.27 3.03 13.80
C MET A 167 -4.81 2.91 15.27
N LEU A 168 -5.47 2.08 16.07
CA LEU A 168 -5.08 1.82 17.46
C LEU A 168 -3.72 1.11 17.51
N PHE A 169 -3.51 0.10 16.67
CA PHE A 169 -2.21 -0.58 16.55
C PHE A 169 -1.11 0.39 16.15
N THR A 170 -1.36 1.28 15.18
CA THR A 170 -0.41 2.32 14.77
C THR A 170 -0.01 3.19 15.95
N LYS A 171 -0.98 3.70 16.72
CA LYS A 171 -0.69 4.54 17.90
C LYS A 171 0.09 3.78 18.98
N ILE A 172 -0.27 2.53 19.25
CA ILE A 172 0.44 1.69 20.23
C ILE A 172 1.88 1.45 19.78
N ALA A 173 2.09 1.11 18.51
CA ALA A 173 3.41 0.82 17.95
C ALA A 173 4.31 2.07 17.91
N LEU A 174 3.76 3.26 17.61
CA LEU A 174 4.46 4.54 17.70
C LEU A 174 4.84 4.88 19.15
N ASN A 175 3.90 4.75 20.10
CA ASN A 175 4.19 5.02 21.52
C ASN A 175 5.21 4.04 22.10
N ALA A 176 5.19 2.79 21.65
CA ALA A 176 6.18 1.78 22.04
C ALA A 176 7.53 1.92 21.30
N GLN A 177 7.66 2.92 20.41
CA GLN A 177 8.83 3.12 19.54
C GLN A 177 9.21 1.89 18.72
N THR A 178 8.25 0.99 18.49
CA THR A 178 8.42 -0.20 17.63
C THR A 178 8.45 0.18 16.16
N ILE A 179 7.71 1.23 15.78
CA ILE A 179 7.74 1.88 14.47
C ILE A 179 7.95 3.39 14.65
N SER A 180 8.41 4.06 13.60
CA SER A 180 8.55 5.53 13.55
C SER A 180 7.73 6.07 12.39
N ASP A 181 7.15 7.25 12.55
CA ASP A 181 6.50 8.02 11.49
C ASP A 181 7.47 8.96 10.77
N ASN A 182 8.55 9.35 11.43
CA ASN A 182 9.60 10.20 10.86
C ASN A 182 10.81 9.34 10.46
N PHE A 183 11.04 9.20 9.16
CA PHE A 183 12.12 8.38 8.62
C PHE A 183 13.35 9.23 8.33
N ALA A 184 14.33 9.23 9.24
CA ALA A 184 15.64 9.84 9.01
C ALA A 184 16.36 9.24 7.78
N ASN A 185 16.17 7.93 7.53
CA ASN A 185 16.65 7.23 6.35
C ASN A 185 15.53 6.30 5.82
N LEU A 186 15.04 6.59 4.63
CA LEU A 186 13.95 5.86 4.01
C LEU A 186 14.31 4.39 3.73
N ALA A 187 15.52 4.11 3.26
CA ALA A 187 15.96 2.74 2.98
C ALA A 187 16.01 1.87 4.25
N THR A 188 16.52 2.44 5.35
CA THR A 188 16.55 1.77 6.65
C THR A 188 15.13 1.55 7.19
N ALA A 189 14.24 2.53 7.03
CA ALA A 189 12.85 2.41 7.48
C ALA A 189 12.13 1.26 6.75
N TYR A 190 12.26 1.16 5.42
CA TYR A 190 11.65 0.07 4.64
C TYR A 190 12.23 -1.30 5.00
N ASN A 191 13.52 -1.37 5.32
CA ASN A 191 14.13 -2.62 5.80
C ASN A 191 13.58 -3.06 7.17
N ASN A 192 13.39 -2.11 8.09
CA ASN A 192 12.97 -2.41 9.47
C ASN A 192 11.45 -2.57 9.58
N TYR A 193 10.69 -1.72 8.91
CA TYR A 193 9.23 -1.64 9.10
C TYR A 193 8.42 -2.25 7.97
N GLY A 194 9.07 -2.68 6.88
CA GLY A 194 8.43 -3.28 5.72
C GLY A 194 7.85 -2.26 4.74
N PHE A 195 7.59 -2.76 3.52
CA PHE A 195 7.10 -1.94 2.41
C PHE A 195 5.72 -1.36 2.68
N VAL A 196 4.78 -2.18 3.16
CA VAL A 196 3.35 -1.81 3.26
C VAL A 196 3.14 -0.64 4.22
N TYR A 197 3.74 -0.69 5.41
CA TYR A 197 3.65 0.41 6.37
C TYR A 197 4.32 1.67 5.85
N CYS A 198 5.57 1.58 5.43
CA CYS A 198 6.32 2.75 5.00
C CYS A 198 5.69 3.45 3.79
N PHE A 199 5.19 2.68 2.82
CA PHE A 199 4.45 3.23 1.69
C PHE A 199 3.13 3.88 2.14
N SER A 200 2.35 3.20 3.01
CA SER A 200 1.10 3.75 3.52
C SER A 200 1.32 5.02 4.32
N ASN A 201 2.38 5.07 5.14
CA ASN A 201 2.77 6.28 5.86
C ASN A 201 3.12 7.42 4.90
N SER A 202 3.88 7.14 3.84
CA SER A 202 4.21 8.16 2.83
C SER A 202 2.99 8.70 2.07
N VAL A 203 1.88 7.95 1.99
CA VAL A 203 0.60 8.44 1.41
C VAL A 203 -0.09 9.42 2.34
N VAL A 204 0.00 9.20 3.66
CA VAL A 204 -0.63 10.06 4.67
C VAL A 204 0.21 11.31 4.92
N ASP A 205 1.53 11.14 4.94
CA ASP A 205 2.52 12.19 5.15
C ASP A 205 3.15 12.61 3.81
N VAL A 206 2.31 13.13 2.92
CA VAL A 206 2.73 13.63 1.61
C VAL A 206 3.26 15.05 1.75
N GLY A 207 4.44 15.20 2.30
CA GLY A 207 5.11 16.49 2.32
C GLY A 207 6.04 16.68 3.51
N ILE A 208 7.05 17.50 3.31
CA ILE A 208 7.80 18.13 4.39
C ILE A 208 6.78 19.04 5.08
N GLY A 209 6.27 18.60 6.25
CA GLY A 209 5.41 19.44 7.07
C GLY A 209 6.13 20.76 7.31
N GLN A 210 5.42 21.87 7.14
CA GLN A 210 5.96 23.17 7.51
C GLN A 210 6.39 23.08 8.97
N PRO A 211 7.67 23.44 9.31
CA PRO A 211 8.10 23.42 10.71
C PRO A 211 7.09 24.16 11.58
N SER A 212 6.79 23.64 12.77
CA SER A 212 5.82 24.24 13.69
C SER A 212 6.11 25.70 14.04
N ASP A 213 7.38 26.10 13.87
CA ASP A 213 7.90 27.44 14.12
C ASP A 213 8.05 28.29 12.86
N TYR A 214 7.50 27.85 11.72
CA TYR A 214 7.58 28.63 10.48
C TYR A 214 6.63 29.82 10.56
N SER A 215 7.18 31.00 10.76
CA SER A 215 6.48 32.28 10.69
C SER A 215 7.24 33.24 9.78
N GLU A 216 6.51 34.18 9.18
CA GLU A 216 7.09 35.20 8.32
C GLU A 216 8.12 36.07 9.09
N ASP A 217 7.84 36.33 10.39
CA ASP A 217 8.73 37.07 11.29
C ASP A 217 10.06 36.35 11.50
N LYS A 218 10.04 35.01 11.64
CA LYS A 218 11.25 34.20 11.84
C LYS A 218 12.09 34.10 10.56
N MET A 219 11.43 34.14 9.39
CA MET A 219 12.12 34.20 8.09
C MET A 219 12.83 35.53 7.89
N LEU A 220 12.27 36.65 8.39
CA LEU A 220 12.88 37.96 8.35
C LEU A 220 14.06 38.04 9.34
N GLU A 221 13.94 37.47 10.54
CA GLU A 221 15.02 37.38 11.52
C GLU A 221 16.24 36.59 10.99
N ILE A 222 15.99 35.42 10.35
CA ILE A 222 17.05 34.60 9.72
C ILE A 222 17.71 35.36 8.55
N LYS A 223 16.92 36.13 7.80
CA LYS A 223 17.43 36.92 6.68
C LYS A 223 18.33 38.05 7.20
N ASP A 224 17.92 38.75 8.25
CA ASP A 224 18.72 39.85 8.89
C ASP A 224 20.03 39.31 9.48
N ASP A 225 19.99 38.08 10.05
CA ASP A 225 21.19 37.39 10.58
C ASP A 225 22.16 36.95 9.45
N LEU A 226 21.66 36.66 8.25
CA LEU A 226 22.49 36.27 7.10
C LEU A 226 23.08 37.49 6.38
N ASP A 227 22.45 38.67 6.51
CA ASP A 227 22.88 39.91 5.85
C ASP A 227 23.83 40.75 6.78
N SER A 228 24.03 40.32 8.02
CA SER A 228 24.95 40.93 9.02
C SER A 228 26.31 40.25 9.00
#